data_d27d7823efe4ef106701125d117b41d5
#
_entry.id   d27d7823efe4ef106701125d117b41d5
#
_cell.length_a   1.000
_cell.length_b   1.000
_cell.length_c   1.000
_cell.angle_alpha   90.00
_cell.angle_beta   90.00
_cell.angle_gamma   90.00
#
_symmetry.space_group_name_H-M   'P 1'
#
loop_
_entity.id
_entity.type
_entity.pdbx_description
1 polymer ?
#
loop_
_entity_poly.entity_id
_entity_poly.type
_entity_poly.pdbx_seq_one_letter_code
_entity_poly.pdbx_strand_id
1 'polypeptide(L)'
;MSTPLPPFPKRQEPSDEPVLMELAPRGGAPQLRADAARNRARLLEAAARLVEERGVANVTMEAVACAASVGKGTVFRRFGDRTGLLMALLDHTEQQFQAAFLSGPPPMGPGASPVERLHAFGIGALRQMSDQLDLYLACAESDVTRRFSLAPYRVRLMHVAMLLRQAVPAADTELIAQTLMGYLEPALINHLTRQCGMPLERLESGWHDLVNRSTATV
;
A
#
# COMPACT_ATOMS: atom_id res chain seq x y z
N MET A 1 3.59 89.33 -9.16
CA MET A 1 3.69 88.67 -10.46
C MET A 1 3.65 87.18 -10.20
N SER A 2 2.44 86.57 -10.35
CA SER A 2 2.25 85.17 -10.10
C SER A 2 2.42 84.40 -11.42
N THR A 3 3.35 83.42 -11.43
CA THR A 3 3.61 82.58 -12.58
C THR A 3 2.52 81.49 -12.61
N PRO A 4 1.85 81.23 -13.75
CA PRO A 4 0.85 80.12 -13.84
C PRO A 4 1.48 78.78 -13.84
N LEU A 5 0.84 77.79 -13.14
CA LEU A 5 1.21 76.41 -13.06
C LEU A 5 1.03 75.76 -14.44
N PRO A 6 1.93 74.77 -14.80
CA PRO A 6 1.82 74.05 -16.04
C PRO A 6 0.61 73.05 -16.03
N PRO A 7 -0.04 72.79 -17.18
CA PRO A 7 -1.18 71.91 -17.26
C PRO A 7 -0.83 70.47 -16.94
N PHE A 8 -1.75 69.77 -16.23
CA PHE A 8 -1.64 68.37 -15.88
C PHE A 8 -1.60 67.47 -17.14
N PRO A 9 -0.75 66.43 -17.15
CA PRO A 9 -0.75 65.50 -18.26
C PRO A 9 -2.11 64.76 -18.35
N LYS A 10 -2.64 64.65 -19.56
CA LYS A 10 -3.87 63.89 -19.85
C LYS A 10 -3.69 62.44 -19.45
N ARG A 11 -4.64 61.91 -18.64
CA ARG A 11 -4.74 60.46 -18.37
C ARG A 11 -4.91 59.76 -19.69
N GLN A 12 -3.98 58.81 -20.00
CA GLN A 12 -4.21 57.78 -21.00
C GLN A 12 -5.24 56.81 -20.44
N GLU A 13 -6.34 56.61 -21.15
CA GLU A 13 -7.32 55.59 -20.88
C GLU A 13 -6.65 54.24 -21.11
N PRO A 14 -6.81 53.24 -20.21
CA PRO A 14 -6.31 51.90 -20.46
C PRO A 14 -7.08 51.29 -21.66
N SER A 15 -6.37 50.80 -22.64
CA SER A 15 -6.92 50.03 -23.73
C SER A 15 -7.53 48.72 -23.16
N ASP A 16 -8.86 48.60 -23.28
CA ASP A 16 -9.65 47.41 -22.89
C ASP A 16 -9.51 46.27 -23.92
N GLU A 17 -8.30 45.93 -24.29
CA GLU A 17 -8.09 44.64 -24.93
C GLU A 17 -7.72 43.61 -23.86
N PRO A 18 -8.53 42.51 -23.71
CA PRO A 18 -8.15 41.43 -22.81
C PRO A 18 -6.88 40.77 -23.39
N VAL A 19 -5.74 41.00 -22.76
CA VAL A 19 -4.55 40.21 -22.96
C VAL A 19 -4.86 38.81 -22.45
N LEU A 20 -5.31 37.95 -23.35
CA LEU A 20 -5.37 36.49 -23.13
C LEU A 20 -3.95 36.04 -22.87
N MET A 21 -3.59 35.96 -21.60
CA MET A 21 -2.38 35.30 -21.14
C MET A 21 -2.56 33.83 -21.53
N GLU A 22 -1.99 33.44 -22.68
CA GLU A 22 -1.89 32.07 -23.12
C GLU A 22 -1.08 31.33 -22.06
N LEU A 23 -1.77 30.64 -21.15
CA LEU A 23 -1.16 29.73 -20.19
C LEU A 23 -0.55 28.61 -21.02
N ALA A 24 0.70 28.75 -21.36
CA ALA A 24 1.48 27.68 -21.99
C ALA A 24 1.25 26.39 -21.16
N PRO A 25 0.87 25.28 -21.79
CA PRO A 25 0.63 24.05 -21.08
C PRO A 25 1.91 23.66 -20.32
N ARG A 26 1.83 23.57 -18.98
CA ARG A 26 2.92 23.06 -18.15
C ARG A 26 3.10 21.57 -18.45
N GLY A 27 3.59 21.23 -19.64
CA GLY A 27 3.77 19.86 -20.14
C GLY A 27 4.80 19.04 -19.40
N GLY A 28 5.51 19.60 -18.42
CA GLY A 28 6.53 18.88 -17.65
C GLY A 28 6.03 18.18 -16.38
N ALA A 29 4.93 18.64 -15.77
CA ALA A 29 4.52 18.16 -14.45
C ALA A 29 3.99 16.71 -14.43
N PRO A 30 3.17 16.24 -15.39
CA PRO A 30 2.74 14.84 -15.46
C PRO A 30 3.89 13.88 -15.78
N GLN A 31 4.76 14.26 -16.73
CA GLN A 31 5.92 13.46 -17.13
C GLN A 31 6.91 13.28 -15.98
N LEU A 32 7.27 14.36 -15.28
CA LEU A 32 8.17 14.31 -14.13
C LEU A 32 7.62 13.46 -12.99
N ARG A 33 6.31 13.49 -12.76
CA ARG A 33 5.64 12.63 -11.75
C ARG A 33 5.69 11.15 -12.17
N ALA A 34 5.44 10.85 -13.44
CA ALA A 34 5.51 9.49 -13.98
C ALA A 34 6.94 8.94 -13.90
N ASP A 35 7.97 9.74 -14.23
CA ASP A 35 9.38 9.35 -14.11
C ASP A 35 9.77 9.12 -12.65
N ALA A 36 9.31 9.98 -11.75
CA ALA A 36 9.55 9.82 -10.32
C ALA A 36 8.87 8.57 -9.74
N ALA A 37 7.67 8.21 -10.22
CA ALA A 37 6.97 6.99 -9.84
C ALA A 37 7.70 5.74 -10.36
N ARG A 38 8.12 5.73 -11.63
CA ARG A 38 8.91 4.63 -12.23
C ARG A 38 10.23 4.42 -11.49
N ASN A 39 10.92 5.51 -11.15
CA ASN A 39 12.18 5.42 -10.41
C ASN A 39 11.96 4.87 -8.99
N ARG A 40 10.87 5.28 -8.31
CA ARG A 40 10.50 4.72 -7.00
C ARG A 40 10.22 3.21 -7.09
N ALA A 41 9.47 2.77 -8.09
CA ALA A 41 9.17 1.36 -8.31
C ALA A 41 10.45 0.54 -8.51
N ARG A 42 11.38 0.98 -9.37
CA ARG A 42 12.68 0.31 -9.59
C ARG A 42 13.50 0.17 -8.30
N LEU A 43 13.49 1.19 -7.44
CA LEU A 43 14.19 1.14 -6.15
C LEU A 43 13.55 0.10 -5.20
N LEU A 44 12.22 0.02 -5.16
CA LEU A 44 11.51 -0.94 -4.33
C LEU A 44 11.65 -2.38 -4.86
N GLU A 45 11.64 -2.59 -6.17
CA GLU A 45 11.94 -3.89 -6.79
C GLU A 45 13.37 -4.35 -6.47
N ALA A 46 14.36 -3.44 -6.51
CA ALA A 46 15.72 -3.77 -6.11
C ALA A 46 15.81 -4.12 -4.62
N ALA A 47 15.09 -3.39 -3.77
CA ALA A 47 15.01 -3.70 -2.34
C ALA A 47 14.32 -5.05 -2.07
N ALA A 48 13.22 -5.37 -2.79
CA ALA A 48 12.53 -6.65 -2.68
C ALA A 48 13.47 -7.82 -3.00
N ARG A 49 14.18 -7.76 -4.13
CA ARG A 49 15.17 -8.79 -4.48
C ARG A 49 16.25 -8.97 -3.41
N LEU A 50 16.74 -7.86 -2.84
CA LEU A 50 17.73 -7.95 -1.76
C LEU A 50 17.17 -8.56 -0.48
N VAL A 51 15.88 -8.34 -0.17
CA VAL A 51 15.20 -9.02 0.94
C VAL A 51 15.14 -10.53 0.69
N GLU A 52 14.75 -10.95 -0.51
CA GLU A 52 14.68 -12.36 -0.91
C GLU A 52 16.06 -13.03 -0.87
N GLU A 53 17.09 -12.38 -1.41
CA GLU A 53 18.43 -12.94 -1.52
C GLU A 53 19.21 -12.97 -0.20
N ARG A 54 19.03 -11.98 0.68
CA ARG A 54 19.92 -11.72 1.82
C ARG A 54 19.21 -11.55 3.15
N GLY A 55 17.88 -11.57 3.15
CA GLY A 55 17.04 -11.27 4.31
C GLY A 55 16.99 -9.78 4.66
N VAL A 56 15.91 -9.38 5.34
CA VAL A 56 15.64 -7.98 5.71
C VAL A 56 16.78 -7.33 6.49
N ALA A 57 17.44 -8.09 7.40
CA ALA A 57 18.52 -7.56 8.24
C ALA A 57 19.68 -6.98 7.42
N ASN A 58 19.96 -7.55 6.25
CA ASN A 58 21.10 -7.20 5.39
C ASN A 58 20.75 -6.15 4.30
N VAL A 59 19.52 -5.66 4.25
CA VAL A 59 19.13 -4.60 3.31
C VAL A 59 19.59 -3.25 3.85
N THR A 60 20.51 -2.61 3.11
CA THR A 60 21.02 -1.27 3.41
C THR A 60 20.71 -0.29 2.28
N MET A 61 20.73 1.01 2.58
CA MET A 61 20.51 2.07 1.59
C MET A 61 21.55 2.00 0.46
N GLU A 62 22.79 1.63 0.81
CA GLU A 62 23.90 1.46 -0.13
C GLU A 62 23.70 0.26 -1.05
N ALA A 63 23.27 -0.88 -0.48
CA ALA A 63 23.02 -2.08 -1.27
C ALA A 63 21.90 -1.85 -2.29
N VAL A 64 20.82 -1.16 -1.89
CA VAL A 64 19.71 -0.79 -2.78
C VAL A 64 20.17 0.19 -3.86
N ALA A 65 20.97 1.19 -3.53
CA ALA A 65 21.52 2.14 -4.49
C ALA A 65 22.37 1.42 -5.56
N CYS A 66 23.22 0.50 -5.12
CA CYS A 66 24.04 -0.33 -6.00
C CYS A 66 23.18 -1.22 -6.91
N ALA A 67 22.23 -1.98 -6.33
CA ALA A 67 21.36 -2.87 -7.08
C ALA A 67 20.46 -2.16 -8.09
N ALA A 68 20.04 -0.93 -7.80
CA ALA A 68 19.24 -0.11 -8.69
C ALA A 68 20.07 0.77 -9.65
N SER A 69 21.42 0.73 -9.59
CA SER A 69 22.34 1.55 -10.38
C SER A 69 22.07 3.05 -10.24
N VAL A 70 21.87 3.52 -9.00
CA VAL A 70 21.68 4.96 -8.68
C VAL A 70 22.64 5.43 -7.61
N GLY A 71 22.82 6.75 -7.50
CA GLY A 71 23.60 7.31 -6.39
C GLY A 71 22.92 7.13 -5.04
N LYS A 72 23.71 6.84 -3.97
CA LYS A 72 23.24 6.70 -2.58
C LYS A 72 22.34 7.86 -2.15
N GLY A 73 22.71 9.11 -2.50
CA GLY A 73 21.91 10.30 -2.18
C GLY A 73 20.50 10.29 -2.77
N THR A 74 20.27 9.56 -3.88
CA THR A 74 18.94 9.40 -4.48
C THR A 74 18.04 8.54 -3.59
N VAL A 75 18.57 7.46 -3.03
CA VAL A 75 17.84 6.56 -2.12
C VAL A 75 17.52 7.30 -0.82
N PHE A 76 18.50 7.97 -0.20
CA PHE A 76 18.29 8.75 1.02
C PHE A 76 17.26 9.86 0.84
N ARG A 77 17.35 10.63 -0.25
CA ARG A 77 16.37 11.70 -0.52
C ARG A 77 14.95 11.14 -0.70
N ARG A 78 14.80 9.89 -1.18
CA ARG A 78 13.50 9.28 -1.46
C ARG A 78 12.86 8.63 -0.24
N PHE A 79 13.63 7.98 0.61
CA PHE A 79 13.13 7.15 1.70
C PHE A 79 13.54 7.65 3.09
N GLY A 80 14.44 8.62 3.18
CA GLY A 80 14.96 9.15 4.43
C GLY A 80 16.04 8.24 5.02
N ASP A 81 15.65 7.11 5.54
CA ASP A 81 16.50 6.12 6.18
C ASP A 81 16.09 4.68 5.83
N ARG A 82 16.75 3.71 6.47
CA ARG A 82 16.45 2.29 6.28
C ARG A 82 15.03 1.94 6.72
N THR A 83 14.54 2.51 7.80
CA THR A 83 13.17 2.26 8.28
C THR A 83 12.15 2.76 7.27
N GLY A 84 12.32 3.98 6.76
CA GLY A 84 11.47 4.53 5.70
C GLY A 84 11.52 3.72 4.41
N LEU A 85 12.68 3.14 4.06
CA LEU A 85 12.80 2.21 2.92
C LEU A 85 12.00 0.92 3.16
N LEU A 86 12.13 0.28 4.33
CA LEU A 86 11.40 -0.96 4.65
C LEU A 86 9.89 -0.73 4.72
N MET A 87 9.45 0.38 5.30
CA MET A 87 8.03 0.76 5.31
C MET A 87 7.50 1.01 3.89
N ALA A 88 8.27 1.68 3.03
CA ALA A 88 7.88 1.90 1.65
C ALA A 88 7.86 0.59 0.84
N LEU A 89 8.72 -0.37 1.15
CA LEU A 89 8.70 -1.70 0.56
C LEU A 89 7.46 -2.48 1.00
N LEU A 90 7.15 -2.49 2.30
CA LEU A 90 5.95 -3.13 2.81
C LEU A 90 4.68 -2.53 2.18
N ASP A 91 4.59 -1.20 2.09
CA ASP A 91 3.48 -0.51 1.43
C ASP A 91 3.33 -0.93 -0.06
N HIS A 92 4.45 -1.10 -0.75
CA HIS A 92 4.46 -1.54 -2.15
C HIS A 92 3.90 -2.96 -2.31
N THR A 93 4.31 -3.90 -1.46
CA THR A 93 3.81 -5.28 -1.49
C THR A 93 2.34 -5.36 -1.08
N GLU A 94 1.91 -4.55 -0.12
CA GLU A 94 0.51 -4.41 0.26
C GLU A 94 -0.35 -3.88 -0.90
N GLN A 95 0.13 -2.90 -1.66
CA GLN A 95 -0.56 -2.38 -2.84
C GLN A 95 -0.71 -3.44 -3.93
N GLN A 96 0.30 -4.29 -4.15
CA GLN A 96 0.23 -5.40 -5.09
C GLN A 96 -0.82 -6.43 -4.67
N PHE A 97 -0.84 -6.81 -3.40
CA PHE A 97 -1.85 -7.72 -2.86
C PHE A 97 -3.25 -7.11 -2.96
N GLN A 98 -3.39 -5.82 -2.64
CA GLN A 98 -4.65 -5.10 -2.78
C GLN A 98 -5.16 -5.10 -4.23
N ALA A 99 -4.28 -4.87 -5.21
CA ALA A 99 -4.64 -4.94 -6.62
C ALA A 99 -5.13 -6.35 -7.00
N ALA A 100 -4.51 -7.41 -6.45
CA ALA A 100 -4.89 -8.80 -6.73
C ALA A 100 -6.32 -9.11 -6.27
N PHE A 101 -6.75 -8.72 -5.07
CA PHE A 101 -8.09 -9.02 -4.58
C PHE A 101 -9.17 -8.02 -5.04
N LEU A 102 -8.81 -6.79 -5.46
CA LEU A 102 -9.77 -5.80 -5.95
C LEU A 102 -10.05 -5.93 -7.45
N SER A 103 -9.02 -6.21 -8.25
CA SER A 103 -9.11 -6.18 -9.72
C SER A 103 -8.35 -7.29 -10.43
N GLY A 104 -7.73 -8.22 -9.69
CA GLY A 104 -7.05 -9.38 -10.25
C GLY A 104 -8.01 -10.45 -10.75
N PRO A 105 -7.47 -11.55 -11.29
CA PRO A 105 -8.28 -12.67 -11.77
C PRO A 105 -8.94 -13.44 -10.61
N PRO A 106 -10.05 -14.17 -10.89
CA PRO A 106 -10.60 -15.11 -9.94
C PRO A 106 -9.58 -16.24 -9.63
N PRO A 107 -9.67 -16.91 -8.45
CA PRO A 107 -10.75 -16.76 -7.46
C PRO A 107 -10.57 -15.62 -6.47
N MET A 108 -9.41 -14.95 -6.39
CA MET A 108 -9.18 -13.86 -5.43
C MET A 108 -9.88 -12.56 -5.84
N GLY A 109 -9.79 -12.21 -7.10
CA GLY A 109 -10.44 -11.03 -7.68
C GLY A 109 -11.93 -11.26 -8.01
N PRO A 110 -12.57 -10.27 -8.65
CA PRO A 110 -13.97 -10.36 -9.07
C PRO A 110 -14.22 -11.51 -10.04
N GLY A 111 -15.44 -12.08 -10.00
CA GLY A 111 -15.89 -13.15 -10.89
C GLY A 111 -16.08 -14.52 -10.24
N ALA A 112 -15.52 -14.74 -9.04
CA ALA A 112 -15.80 -15.92 -8.22
C ALA A 112 -16.89 -15.60 -7.15
N SER A 113 -17.47 -16.63 -6.55
CA SER A 113 -18.42 -16.47 -5.45
C SER A 113 -17.78 -15.80 -4.23
N PRO A 114 -18.55 -15.13 -3.36
CA PRO A 114 -18.00 -14.49 -2.18
C PRO A 114 -17.20 -15.45 -1.28
N VAL A 115 -17.65 -16.69 -1.14
CA VAL A 115 -16.97 -17.71 -0.31
C VAL A 115 -15.66 -18.16 -0.95
N GLU A 116 -15.63 -18.41 -2.26
CA GLU A 116 -14.40 -18.74 -2.98
C GLU A 116 -13.37 -17.62 -2.88
N ARG A 117 -13.83 -16.37 -2.97
CA ARG A 117 -12.97 -15.19 -2.82
C ARG A 117 -12.43 -15.08 -1.39
N LEU A 118 -13.24 -15.35 -0.35
CA LEU A 118 -12.76 -15.39 1.04
C LEU A 118 -11.66 -16.44 1.24
N HIS A 119 -11.85 -17.65 0.70
CA HIS A 119 -10.84 -18.70 0.73
C HIS A 119 -9.54 -18.24 0.08
N ALA A 120 -9.61 -17.78 -1.16
CA ALA A 120 -8.46 -17.34 -1.92
C ALA A 120 -7.73 -16.14 -1.29
N PHE A 121 -8.50 -15.18 -0.75
CA PHE A 121 -7.95 -14.03 -0.05
C PHE A 121 -7.10 -14.44 1.16
N GLY A 122 -7.62 -15.30 2.03
CA GLY A 122 -6.87 -15.70 3.23
C GLY A 122 -5.65 -16.55 2.92
N ILE A 123 -5.75 -17.48 1.96
CA ILE A 123 -4.59 -18.25 1.50
C ILE A 123 -3.51 -17.33 0.92
N GLY A 124 -3.91 -16.39 0.06
CA GLY A 124 -2.98 -15.40 -0.50
C GLY A 124 -2.34 -14.51 0.57
N ALA A 125 -3.12 -14.08 1.57
CA ALA A 125 -2.62 -13.29 2.69
C ALA A 125 -1.63 -14.09 3.56
N LEU A 126 -1.95 -15.35 3.90
CA LEU A 126 -1.07 -16.23 4.68
C LEU A 126 0.27 -16.44 3.99
N ARG A 127 0.25 -16.74 2.68
CA ARG A 127 1.47 -16.93 1.87
C ARG A 127 2.30 -15.66 1.81
N GLN A 128 1.69 -14.53 1.45
CA GLN A 128 2.39 -13.25 1.41
C GLN A 128 3.03 -12.90 2.75
N MET A 129 2.29 -13.07 3.86
CA MET A 129 2.81 -12.78 5.19
C MET A 129 3.91 -13.76 5.61
N SER A 130 3.81 -15.03 5.25
CA SER A 130 4.86 -16.03 5.52
C SER A 130 6.15 -15.69 4.77
N ASP A 131 6.04 -15.37 3.48
CA ASP A 131 7.19 -15.04 2.63
C ASP A 131 7.90 -13.76 3.07
N GLN A 132 7.14 -12.81 3.62
CA GLN A 132 7.63 -11.48 4.00
C GLN A 132 7.59 -11.24 5.52
N LEU A 133 7.54 -12.31 6.33
CA LEU A 133 7.32 -12.21 7.76
C LEU A 133 8.35 -11.31 8.46
N ASP A 134 9.63 -11.42 8.09
CA ASP A 134 10.69 -10.59 8.64
C ASP A 134 10.51 -9.10 8.31
N LEU A 135 9.96 -8.79 7.14
CA LEU A 135 9.64 -7.42 6.76
C LEU A 135 8.48 -6.86 7.60
N TYR A 136 7.41 -7.64 7.78
CA TYR A 136 6.30 -7.27 8.67
C TYR A 136 6.77 -7.04 10.10
N LEU A 137 7.62 -7.94 10.63
CA LEU A 137 8.15 -7.82 11.99
C LEU A 137 9.12 -6.64 12.13
N ALA A 138 9.95 -6.36 11.13
CA ALA A 138 10.86 -5.22 11.12
C ALA A 138 10.12 -3.87 11.03
N CYS A 139 8.91 -3.85 10.46
CA CYS A 139 8.06 -2.68 10.35
C CYS A 139 7.00 -2.61 11.47
N ALA A 140 6.94 -3.62 12.37
CA ALA A 140 5.96 -3.65 13.44
C ALA A 140 6.17 -2.45 14.39
N GLU A 141 5.12 -1.65 14.55
CA GLU A 141 5.12 -0.53 15.49
C GLU A 141 5.01 -1.05 16.93
N SER A 142 5.59 -0.30 17.86
CA SER A 142 5.52 -0.60 19.30
C SER A 142 4.09 -0.53 19.83
N ASP A 143 3.22 0.25 19.19
CA ASP A 143 1.79 0.37 19.51
C ASP A 143 0.97 -0.58 18.64
N VAL A 144 0.57 -1.70 19.23
CA VAL A 144 -0.24 -2.73 18.58
C VAL A 144 -1.58 -2.19 18.09
N THR A 145 -2.14 -1.17 18.76
CA THR A 145 -3.47 -0.63 18.41
C THR A 145 -3.41 0.26 17.16
N ARG A 146 -2.31 0.94 16.94
CA ARG A 146 -2.14 1.84 15.81
C ARG A 146 -2.25 1.15 14.46
N ARG A 147 -1.80 -0.10 14.34
CA ARG A 147 -1.89 -0.86 13.09
C ARG A 147 -3.32 -1.07 12.59
N PHE A 148 -4.30 -1.20 13.49
CA PHE A 148 -5.72 -1.32 13.12
C PHE A 148 -6.29 -0.06 12.43
N SER A 149 -5.62 1.08 12.59
CA SER A 149 -5.97 2.33 11.92
C SER A 149 -5.24 2.53 10.59
N LEU A 150 -4.24 1.70 10.26
CA LEU A 150 -3.50 1.80 9.00
C LEU A 150 -4.39 1.49 7.79
N ALA A 151 -4.17 2.21 6.71
CA ALA A 151 -4.96 2.06 5.49
C ALA A 151 -4.97 0.62 4.93
N PRO A 152 -3.84 -0.12 4.83
CA PRO A 152 -3.84 -1.49 4.33
C PRO A 152 -4.72 -2.43 5.15
N TYR A 153 -4.64 -2.39 6.49
CA TYR A 153 -5.50 -3.19 7.36
C TYR A 153 -6.99 -2.89 7.13
N ARG A 154 -7.34 -1.60 7.07
CA ARG A 154 -8.73 -1.18 6.87
C ARG A 154 -9.30 -1.63 5.53
N VAL A 155 -8.51 -1.57 4.46
CA VAL A 155 -8.93 -2.02 3.12
C VAL A 155 -9.16 -3.53 3.11
N ARG A 156 -8.27 -4.32 3.70
CA ARG A 156 -8.43 -5.77 3.86
C ARG A 156 -9.68 -6.11 4.66
N LEU A 157 -9.88 -5.45 5.82
CA LEU A 157 -11.05 -5.62 6.67
C LEU A 157 -12.36 -5.31 5.92
N MET A 158 -12.40 -4.17 5.22
CA MET A 158 -13.58 -3.80 4.41
C MET A 158 -13.88 -4.81 3.31
N HIS A 159 -12.85 -5.35 2.66
CA HIS A 159 -13.00 -6.39 1.64
C HIS A 159 -13.60 -7.66 2.22
N VAL A 160 -13.05 -8.17 3.33
CA VAL A 160 -13.56 -9.36 4.02
C VAL A 160 -15.00 -9.14 4.50
N ALA A 161 -15.31 -8.01 5.14
CA ALA A 161 -16.65 -7.68 5.58
C ALA A 161 -17.65 -7.57 4.41
N MET A 162 -17.23 -7.03 3.28
CA MET A 162 -18.06 -6.95 2.05
C MET A 162 -18.40 -8.35 1.54
N LEU A 163 -17.44 -9.26 1.46
CA LEU A 163 -17.65 -10.64 1.02
C LEU A 163 -18.55 -11.41 1.97
N LEU A 164 -18.36 -11.24 3.29
CA LEU A 164 -19.24 -11.85 4.29
C LEU A 164 -20.67 -11.34 4.19
N ARG A 165 -20.89 -10.03 3.99
CA ARG A 165 -22.25 -9.49 3.78
C ARG A 165 -22.96 -10.09 2.57
N GLN A 166 -22.21 -10.46 1.53
CA GLN A 166 -22.76 -11.12 0.35
C GLN A 166 -23.04 -12.61 0.60
N ALA A 167 -22.21 -13.29 1.41
CA ALA A 167 -22.33 -14.72 1.70
C ALA A 167 -23.37 -15.01 2.78
N VAL A 168 -23.38 -14.25 3.88
CA VAL A 168 -24.19 -14.49 5.09
C VAL A 168 -24.78 -13.19 5.65
N PRO A 169 -25.71 -12.54 4.94
CA PRO A 169 -26.20 -11.20 5.29
C PRO A 169 -26.91 -11.11 6.65
N ALA A 170 -27.36 -12.24 7.21
CA ALA A 170 -28.03 -12.31 8.51
C ALA A 170 -27.06 -12.39 9.70
N ALA A 171 -25.77 -12.62 9.46
CA ALA A 171 -24.75 -12.74 10.50
C ALA A 171 -24.16 -11.37 10.91
N ASP A 172 -23.51 -11.32 12.08
CA ASP A 172 -22.67 -10.18 12.46
C ASP A 172 -21.37 -10.19 11.64
N THR A 173 -21.46 -9.73 10.39
CA THR A 173 -20.37 -9.78 9.41
C THR A 173 -19.20 -8.88 9.79
N GLU A 174 -19.41 -7.84 10.59
CA GLU A 174 -18.35 -6.95 11.05
C GLU A 174 -17.47 -7.64 12.10
N LEU A 175 -18.09 -8.29 13.08
CA LEU A 175 -17.37 -9.03 14.12
C LEU A 175 -16.65 -10.26 13.52
N ILE A 176 -17.30 -10.99 12.62
CA ILE A 176 -16.69 -12.12 11.92
C ILE A 176 -15.48 -11.65 11.09
N ALA A 177 -15.59 -10.53 10.38
CA ALA A 177 -14.47 -9.98 9.62
C ALA A 177 -13.28 -9.63 10.52
N GLN A 178 -13.51 -9.00 11.67
CA GLN A 178 -12.45 -8.72 12.65
C GLN A 178 -11.78 -10.00 13.16
N THR A 179 -12.58 -11.05 13.43
CA THR A 179 -12.07 -12.35 13.89
C THR A 179 -11.19 -13.00 12.82
N LEU A 180 -11.65 -13.03 11.57
CA LEU A 180 -10.87 -13.54 10.44
C LEU A 180 -9.60 -12.74 10.20
N MET A 181 -9.65 -11.41 10.32
CA MET A 181 -8.45 -10.56 10.22
C MET A 181 -7.48 -10.80 11.36
N GLY A 182 -7.97 -11.11 12.58
CA GLY A 182 -7.12 -11.51 13.71
C GLY A 182 -6.33 -12.79 13.44
N TYR A 183 -6.91 -13.74 12.70
CA TYR A 183 -6.18 -14.94 12.26
C TYR A 183 -5.00 -14.63 11.33
N LEU A 184 -5.11 -13.58 10.52
CA LEU A 184 -4.09 -13.12 9.57
C LEU A 184 -3.08 -12.14 10.20
N GLU A 185 -2.96 -12.09 11.53
CA GLU A 185 -2.01 -11.20 12.19
C GLU A 185 -0.57 -11.71 12.06
N PRO A 186 0.39 -10.89 11.58
CA PRO A 186 1.78 -11.31 11.42
C PRO A 186 2.41 -11.84 12.71
N ALA A 187 2.05 -11.25 13.87
CA ALA A 187 2.53 -11.72 15.17
C ALA A 187 2.02 -13.12 15.51
N LEU A 188 0.75 -13.44 15.21
CA LEU A 188 0.18 -14.76 15.39
C LEU A 188 0.81 -15.77 14.44
N ILE A 189 0.98 -15.41 13.16
CA ILE A 189 1.62 -16.27 12.15
C ILE A 189 3.06 -16.59 12.59
N ASN A 190 3.84 -15.59 13.01
CA ASN A 190 5.18 -15.79 13.55
C ASN A 190 5.20 -16.76 14.74
N HIS A 191 4.28 -16.57 15.69
CA HIS A 191 4.18 -17.46 16.84
C HIS A 191 3.90 -18.90 16.42
N LEU A 192 2.87 -19.11 15.60
CA LEU A 192 2.45 -20.44 15.20
C LEU A 192 3.49 -21.15 14.32
N THR A 193 4.10 -20.44 13.35
CA THR A 193 5.03 -21.09 12.41
C THR A 193 6.44 -21.23 13.00
N ARG A 194 7.01 -20.19 13.60
CA ARG A 194 8.41 -20.19 14.04
C ARG A 194 8.60 -20.65 15.48
N GLN A 195 7.66 -20.36 16.40
CA GLN A 195 7.79 -20.75 17.80
C GLN A 195 7.14 -22.11 18.08
N CYS A 196 5.95 -22.37 17.48
CA CYS A 196 5.25 -23.64 17.63
C CYS A 196 5.59 -24.67 16.54
N GLY A 197 6.37 -24.33 15.53
CA GLY A 197 6.76 -25.24 14.44
C GLY A 197 5.59 -25.69 13.56
N MET A 198 4.49 -24.92 13.50
CA MET A 198 3.30 -25.29 12.74
C MET A 198 3.54 -25.04 11.25
N PRO A 199 3.33 -26.03 10.35
CA PRO A 199 3.51 -25.81 8.93
C PRO A 199 2.43 -24.87 8.37
N LEU A 200 2.78 -24.11 7.32
CA LEU A 200 1.90 -23.11 6.71
C LEU A 200 0.59 -23.75 6.20
N GLU A 201 0.68 -24.95 5.64
CA GLU A 201 -0.46 -25.72 5.13
C GLU A 201 -1.52 -25.98 6.22
N ARG A 202 -1.10 -26.12 7.48
CA ARG A 202 -2.03 -26.24 8.60
C ARG A 202 -2.77 -24.95 8.88
N LEU A 203 -2.11 -23.80 8.74
CA LEU A 203 -2.76 -22.50 8.86
C LEU A 203 -3.72 -22.28 7.68
N GLU A 204 -3.34 -22.67 6.48
CA GLU A 204 -4.21 -22.61 5.31
C GLU A 204 -5.48 -23.45 5.51
N SER A 205 -5.33 -24.69 6.00
CA SER A 205 -6.46 -25.56 6.34
C SER A 205 -7.34 -24.97 7.43
N GLY A 206 -6.74 -24.38 8.46
CA GLY A 206 -7.46 -23.67 9.51
C GLY A 206 -8.25 -22.48 9.00
N TRP A 207 -7.70 -21.73 8.04
CA TRP A 207 -8.43 -20.67 7.38
C TRP A 207 -9.65 -21.18 6.61
N HIS A 208 -9.50 -22.28 5.85
CA HIS A 208 -10.62 -22.91 5.16
C HIS A 208 -11.73 -23.33 6.14
N ASP A 209 -11.36 -23.95 7.25
CA ASP A 209 -12.32 -24.37 8.28
C ASP A 209 -13.06 -23.18 8.90
N LEU A 210 -12.35 -22.09 9.21
CA LEU A 210 -12.95 -20.88 9.76
C LEU A 210 -13.93 -20.24 8.78
N VAL A 211 -13.54 -20.08 7.52
CA VAL A 211 -14.43 -19.54 6.48
C VAL A 211 -15.68 -20.42 6.32
N ASN A 212 -15.53 -21.74 6.19
CA ASN A 212 -16.65 -22.66 6.04
C ASN A 212 -17.63 -22.57 7.22
N ARG A 213 -17.14 -22.55 8.47
CA ARG A 213 -17.99 -22.40 9.67
C ARG A 213 -18.67 -21.04 9.74
N SER A 214 -17.95 -19.98 9.34
CA SER A 214 -18.49 -18.62 9.36
C SER A 214 -19.51 -18.35 8.27
N THR A 215 -19.50 -19.15 7.20
CA THR A 215 -20.41 -18.99 6.04
C THR A 215 -21.45 -20.11 5.92
N ALA A 216 -21.43 -21.10 6.84
CA ALA A 216 -22.48 -22.10 6.91
C ALA A 216 -23.82 -21.45 7.27
N THR A 217 -24.83 -21.64 6.41
CA THR A 217 -26.21 -21.24 6.71
C THR A 217 -26.75 -22.19 7.78
N VAL A 218 -27.20 -21.64 8.91
CA VAL A 218 -27.94 -22.39 9.96
C VAL A 218 -29.33 -22.69 9.45
#